data_51b3ef39cd54c3ac234b6d98de88c4ca
#
_entry.id   51b3ef39cd54c3ac234b6d98de88c4ca
#
_cell.length_a   1.000
_cell.length_b   1.000
_cell.length_c   1.000
_cell.angle_alpha   90.00
_cell.angle_beta   90.00
_cell.angle_gamma   90.00
#
_symmetry.space_group_name_H-M   'P 1'
#
loop_
_entity.id
_entity.type
_entity.pdbx_description
1 polymer ?
#
loop_
_entity_poly.entity_id
_entity_poly.type
_entity_poly.pdbx_seq_one_letter_code
_entity_poly.pdbx_strand_id
1 'polypeptide(L)'
;YDEIKFEANADLIQYIDEEVDAAFHQSTIENASFKTTPAAAKENLKIVYTSLHGTSIKSIPTVLAQAGYTQVNIVKEQAEPNGNFPTVKSPNPEEPEALTMAMQLAEATQADIVIGTDPDSDRLGVAVRNTEGKMTLLNGNQTMIIMTAFLLEQWKRADKITGTEFVGSTIVSTPMMFELASAYGIECKIGLTGFKWIAKMIKDFPNQKFIGGGEESFGFMVGDAVRDKDAVGASLLVCEIAALAKASGSTLYQELLNLYVDFGCYKEHLISLTKKGIDGLAEINQMMISLRENPVKEINGQRVVMLEDYKSSVAKNLLTGEEEMMDMPKADVLIYYTEDGSKICARPSGTEPKIKFYFSVNTELKDKESFDFKYQMLQEKINGIIKDMQLN
;
A
#
# COMPACT_ATOMS: atom_id res chain seq x y z
N TYR A 1 -27.32 -17.55 -22.98
CA TYR A 1 -26.91 -16.52 -23.98
C TYR A 1 -28.12 -15.92 -24.68
N ASP A 2 -29.18 -16.68 -24.90
CA ASP A 2 -30.39 -16.23 -25.65
C ASP A 2 -31.23 -15.18 -24.92
N GLU A 3 -31.00 -15.00 -23.62
CA GLU A 3 -31.67 -13.96 -22.79
C GLU A 3 -30.88 -12.64 -22.65
N ILE A 4 -29.63 -12.62 -23.16
CA ILE A 4 -28.79 -11.42 -23.09
C ILE A 4 -29.15 -10.47 -24.21
N LYS A 5 -29.61 -9.26 -23.85
CA LYS A 5 -29.86 -8.19 -24.82
C LYS A 5 -28.54 -7.44 -25.05
N PHE A 6 -28.00 -7.51 -26.25
CA PHE A 6 -26.78 -6.79 -26.65
C PHE A 6 -27.08 -5.39 -27.18
N GLU A 7 -28.33 -5.03 -27.39
CA GLU A 7 -28.72 -3.69 -27.82
C GLU A 7 -28.83 -2.76 -26.62
N ALA A 8 -28.21 -1.59 -26.74
CA ALA A 8 -28.28 -0.57 -25.70
C ALA A 8 -29.72 -0.03 -25.59
N ASN A 9 -30.23 0.07 -24.37
CA ASN A 9 -31.46 0.81 -24.09
C ASN A 9 -31.09 2.22 -23.62
N ALA A 10 -31.19 3.19 -24.53
CA ALA A 10 -30.81 4.57 -24.24
C ALA A 10 -31.62 5.19 -23.09
N ASP A 11 -32.84 4.73 -22.82
CA ASP A 11 -33.67 5.24 -21.72
C ASP A 11 -33.16 4.82 -20.34
N LEU A 12 -32.28 3.80 -20.28
CA LEU A 12 -31.67 3.34 -19.05
C LEU A 12 -30.22 3.85 -18.87
N ILE A 13 -29.72 4.65 -19.81
CA ILE A 13 -28.36 5.19 -19.80
C ILE A 13 -28.42 6.68 -19.52
N GLN A 14 -27.83 7.11 -18.42
CA GLN A 14 -27.64 8.51 -18.09
C GLN A 14 -26.14 8.80 -17.95
N TYR A 15 -25.66 9.80 -18.67
CA TYR A 15 -24.31 10.34 -18.50
C TYR A 15 -24.31 11.32 -17.33
N ILE A 16 -23.36 11.18 -16.42
CA ILE A 16 -23.26 12.00 -15.20
C ILE A 16 -22.24 13.14 -15.32
N ASP A 17 -21.47 13.14 -16.39
CA ASP A 17 -20.57 14.19 -16.90
C ASP A 17 -19.87 15.12 -15.86
N GLU A 18 -19.62 16.37 -16.29
CA GLU A 18 -18.75 17.34 -15.60
C GLU A 18 -19.22 17.72 -14.18
N GLU A 19 -20.53 17.67 -13.87
CA GLU A 19 -21.04 18.04 -12.55
C GLU A 19 -20.53 17.08 -11.47
N VAL A 20 -20.55 15.78 -11.76
CA VAL A 20 -20.10 14.75 -10.82
C VAL A 20 -18.57 14.74 -10.74
N ASP A 21 -17.88 14.89 -11.87
CA ASP A 21 -16.42 15.00 -11.92
C ASP A 21 -15.94 16.19 -11.06
N ALA A 22 -16.57 17.36 -11.21
CA ALA A 22 -16.23 18.56 -10.45
C ALA A 22 -16.45 18.37 -8.94
N ALA A 23 -17.56 17.73 -8.54
CA ALA A 23 -17.84 17.44 -7.13
C ALA A 23 -16.83 16.46 -6.54
N PHE A 24 -16.43 15.42 -7.30
CA PHE A 24 -15.40 14.48 -6.89
C PHE A 24 -14.03 15.15 -6.76
N HIS A 25 -13.61 15.95 -7.75
CA HIS A 25 -12.35 16.69 -7.70
C HIS A 25 -12.28 17.65 -6.51
N GLN A 26 -13.36 18.38 -6.25
CA GLN A 26 -13.46 19.28 -5.11
C GLN A 26 -13.33 18.52 -3.78
N SER A 27 -14.06 17.41 -3.62
CA SER A 27 -13.98 16.55 -2.44
C SER A 27 -12.57 15.99 -2.23
N THR A 28 -11.90 15.56 -3.31
CA THR A 28 -10.53 15.08 -3.26
C THR A 28 -9.57 16.16 -2.75
N ILE A 29 -9.70 17.39 -3.26
CA ILE A 29 -8.85 18.52 -2.83
C ILE A 29 -9.10 18.86 -1.36
N GLU A 30 -10.36 18.87 -0.91
CA GLU A 30 -10.71 19.15 0.48
C GLU A 30 -10.15 18.12 1.47
N ASN A 31 -10.03 16.85 1.06
CA ASN A 31 -9.55 15.76 1.90
C ASN A 31 -8.02 15.56 1.85
N ALA A 32 -7.39 15.75 0.68
CA ALA A 32 -6.01 15.39 0.45
C ALA A 32 -5.04 16.56 0.22
N SER A 33 -5.53 17.82 0.16
CA SER A 33 -4.68 19.02 0.08
C SER A 33 -4.75 19.82 1.38
N PHE A 34 -3.59 20.30 1.83
CA PHE A 34 -3.46 20.95 3.13
C PHE A 34 -2.97 22.40 2.98
N LYS A 35 -3.60 23.31 3.75
CA LYS A 35 -3.22 24.72 3.77
C LYS A 35 -1.81 24.97 4.33
N THR A 36 -1.24 23.97 4.98
CA THR A 36 0.13 24.01 5.51
C THR A 36 1.20 23.92 4.43
N THR A 37 0.86 23.46 3.22
CA THR A 37 1.78 23.40 2.08
C THR A 37 1.80 24.75 1.35
N PRO A 38 2.93 25.47 1.30
CA PRO A 38 3.02 26.74 0.62
C PRO A 38 2.74 26.63 -0.87
N ALA A 39 2.07 27.61 -1.49
CA ALA A 39 1.78 27.62 -2.94
C ALA A 39 3.07 27.49 -3.78
N ALA A 40 4.13 28.20 -3.44
CA ALA A 40 5.41 28.11 -4.13
C ALA A 40 6.04 26.70 -4.06
N ALA A 41 5.75 25.91 -3.01
CA ALA A 41 6.24 24.54 -2.91
C ALA A 41 5.55 23.64 -3.94
N LYS A 42 4.23 23.82 -4.12
CA LYS A 42 3.44 23.11 -5.12
C LYS A 42 3.86 23.46 -6.55
N GLU A 43 4.03 24.76 -6.83
CA GLU A 43 4.49 25.26 -8.13
C GLU A 43 5.89 24.75 -8.50
N ASN A 44 6.76 24.53 -7.51
CA ASN A 44 8.14 24.09 -7.73
C ASN A 44 8.31 22.58 -7.78
N LEU A 45 7.32 21.78 -7.40
CA LEU A 45 7.41 20.33 -7.47
C LEU A 45 7.29 19.84 -8.90
N LYS A 46 8.31 19.13 -9.39
CA LYS A 46 8.34 18.52 -10.72
C LYS A 46 7.81 17.09 -10.63
N ILE A 47 6.69 16.84 -11.27
CA ILE A 47 5.97 15.56 -11.24
C ILE A 47 6.04 14.92 -12.62
N VAL A 48 6.30 13.61 -12.68
CA VAL A 48 5.98 12.78 -13.84
C VAL A 48 4.80 11.91 -13.49
N TYR A 49 3.83 11.83 -14.38
CA TYR A 49 2.61 11.07 -14.20
C TYR A 49 2.34 10.11 -15.36
N THR A 50 1.88 8.91 -15.03
CA THR A 50 1.33 7.95 -15.99
C THR A 50 0.04 7.32 -15.50
N SER A 51 -0.96 7.23 -16.37
CA SER A 51 -2.21 6.51 -16.12
C SER A 51 -2.15 5.03 -16.52
N LEU A 52 -1.02 4.56 -17.05
CA LEU A 52 -0.88 3.20 -17.62
C LEU A 52 -2.04 2.82 -18.55
N HIS A 53 -2.41 3.73 -19.46
CA HIS A 53 -3.56 3.60 -20.37
C HIS A 53 -4.92 3.52 -19.66
N GLY A 54 -5.02 4.00 -18.44
CA GLY A 54 -6.21 3.92 -17.59
C GLY A 54 -7.03 5.19 -17.52
N THR A 55 -8.05 5.15 -16.68
CA THR A 55 -9.10 6.18 -16.57
C THR A 55 -8.67 7.42 -15.79
N SER A 56 -7.64 7.30 -14.93
CA SER A 56 -7.14 8.40 -14.10
C SER A 56 -6.62 9.60 -14.87
N ILE A 57 -6.38 9.46 -16.18
CA ILE A 57 -5.88 10.56 -17.05
C ILE A 57 -6.78 11.80 -17.05
N LYS A 58 -8.07 11.64 -16.77
CA LYS A 58 -9.00 12.77 -16.65
C LYS A 58 -8.89 13.47 -15.30
N SER A 59 -8.85 12.70 -14.21
CA SER A 59 -8.98 13.24 -12.85
C SER A 59 -7.67 13.72 -12.27
N ILE A 60 -6.59 12.93 -12.34
CA ILE A 60 -5.32 13.28 -11.66
C ILE A 60 -4.71 14.59 -12.18
N PRO A 61 -4.53 14.82 -13.50
CA PRO A 61 -4.00 16.09 -13.97
C PRO A 61 -4.88 17.29 -13.58
N THR A 62 -6.21 17.11 -13.60
CA THR A 62 -7.17 18.15 -13.23
C THR A 62 -7.06 18.49 -11.74
N VAL A 63 -7.07 17.49 -10.86
CA VAL A 63 -6.95 17.66 -9.41
C VAL A 63 -5.62 18.31 -9.04
N LEU A 64 -4.51 17.86 -9.64
CA LEU A 64 -3.19 18.45 -9.40
C LEU A 64 -3.15 19.91 -9.84
N ALA A 65 -3.67 20.24 -11.02
CA ALA A 65 -3.72 21.62 -11.51
C ALA A 65 -4.57 22.52 -10.61
N GLN A 66 -5.76 22.07 -10.19
CA GLN A 66 -6.63 22.79 -9.27
C GLN A 66 -6.01 22.97 -7.88
N ALA A 67 -5.20 22.01 -7.43
CA ALA A 67 -4.47 22.09 -6.17
C ALA A 67 -3.21 22.98 -6.24
N GLY A 68 -2.83 23.49 -7.44
CA GLY A 68 -1.74 24.44 -7.62
C GLY A 68 -0.42 23.82 -8.14
N TYR A 69 -0.43 22.55 -8.58
CA TYR A 69 0.75 21.92 -9.19
C TYR A 69 0.83 22.27 -10.67
N THR A 70 1.88 22.97 -11.10
CA THR A 70 2.05 23.50 -12.46
C THR A 70 3.07 22.75 -13.31
N GLN A 71 3.92 21.92 -12.69
CA GLN A 71 4.99 21.19 -13.37
C GLN A 71 4.69 19.68 -13.42
N VAL A 72 3.64 19.30 -14.17
CA VAL A 72 3.22 17.91 -14.36
C VAL A 72 3.57 17.47 -15.78
N ASN A 73 4.48 16.50 -15.91
CA ASN A 73 4.86 15.88 -17.17
C ASN A 73 4.15 14.53 -17.31
N ILE A 74 3.26 14.41 -18.28
CA ILE A 74 2.52 13.19 -18.57
C ILE A 74 3.30 12.31 -19.54
N VAL A 75 3.39 10.99 -19.27
CA VAL A 75 3.91 10.00 -20.21
C VAL A 75 2.92 9.87 -21.37
N LYS A 76 3.19 10.52 -22.48
CA LYS A 76 2.25 10.66 -23.60
C LYS A 76 1.85 9.34 -24.22
N GLU A 77 2.78 8.40 -24.30
CA GLU A 77 2.59 7.07 -24.86
C GLU A 77 1.61 6.20 -24.04
N GLN A 78 1.40 6.57 -22.76
CA GLN A 78 0.54 5.86 -21.81
C GLN A 78 -0.70 6.67 -21.41
N ALA A 79 -0.90 7.86 -22.00
CA ALA A 79 -1.98 8.77 -21.62
C ALA A 79 -3.34 8.38 -22.22
N GLU A 80 -3.35 7.78 -23.41
CA GLU A 80 -4.60 7.37 -24.05
C GLU A 80 -5.14 6.10 -23.41
N PRO A 81 -6.40 6.09 -22.90
CA PRO A 81 -7.03 4.89 -22.40
C PRO A 81 -7.09 3.80 -23.46
N ASN A 82 -6.49 2.65 -23.20
CA ASN A 82 -6.39 1.57 -24.18
C ASN A 82 -6.36 0.20 -23.50
N GLY A 83 -7.43 -0.57 -23.61
CA GLY A 83 -7.57 -1.91 -23.03
C GLY A 83 -6.62 -2.99 -23.58
N ASN A 84 -5.82 -2.67 -24.62
CA ASN A 84 -4.76 -3.55 -25.11
C ASN A 84 -3.40 -3.30 -24.41
N PHE A 85 -3.25 -2.23 -23.63
CA PHE A 85 -2.05 -1.87 -22.89
C PHE A 85 -0.74 -1.99 -23.67
N PRO A 86 -0.60 -1.30 -24.82
CA PRO A 86 0.43 -1.60 -25.83
C PRO A 86 1.87 -1.35 -25.35
N THR A 87 2.07 -0.63 -24.26
CA THR A 87 3.41 -0.26 -23.75
C THR A 87 3.85 -1.08 -22.55
N VAL A 88 2.98 -1.94 -21.98
CA VAL A 88 3.26 -2.72 -20.77
C VAL A 88 2.68 -4.13 -20.90
N LYS A 89 3.33 -5.11 -20.28
CA LYS A 89 2.78 -6.48 -20.22
C LYS A 89 1.67 -6.60 -19.20
N SER A 90 1.79 -5.86 -18.12
CA SER A 90 0.82 -5.77 -17.04
C SER A 90 0.70 -4.31 -16.61
N PRO A 91 -0.50 -3.70 -16.66
CA PRO A 91 -0.68 -2.30 -16.28
C PRO A 91 -0.81 -2.16 -14.73
N ASN A 92 0.06 -2.82 -13.99
CA ASN A 92 0.05 -2.83 -12.52
C ASN A 92 1.24 -2.04 -11.99
N PRO A 93 1.05 -0.93 -11.24
CA PRO A 93 2.13 -0.11 -10.71
C PRO A 93 2.97 -0.82 -9.62
N GLU A 94 2.54 -1.99 -9.14
CA GLU A 94 3.38 -2.85 -8.28
C GLU A 94 4.58 -3.43 -9.05
N GLU A 95 4.48 -3.53 -10.38
CA GLU A 95 5.51 -4.09 -11.23
C GLU A 95 6.46 -2.98 -11.71
N PRO A 96 7.76 -3.00 -11.37
CA PRO A 96 8.71 -1.95 -11.78
C PRO A 96 8.74 -1.72 -13.28
N GLU A 97 8.49 -2.77 -14.11
CA GLU A 97 8.45 -2.68 -15.57
C GLU A 97 7.37 -1.68 -16.04
N ALA A 98 6.20 -1.64 -15.36
CA ALA A 98 5.10 -0.76 -15.73
C ALA A 98 5.48 0.73 -15.64
N LEU A 99 6.30 1.12 -14.67
CA LEU A 99 6.72 2.50 -14.44
C LEU A 99 8.03 2.88 -15.15
N THR A 100 8.62 2.00 -15.94
CA THR A 100 9.93 2.23 -16.59
C THR A 100 9.93 3.49 -17.44
N MET A 101 8.91 3.71 -18.29
CA MET A 101 8.81 4.90 -19.14
C MET A 101 8.69 6.18 -18.31
N ALA A 102 7.90 6.16 -17.25
CA ALA A 102 7.74 7.30 -16.35
C ALA A 102 9.04 7.61 -15.60
N MET A 103 9.77 6.59 -15.13
CA MET A 103 11.06 6.78 -14.47
C MET A 103 12.13 7.32 -15.45
N GLN A 104 12.15 6.87 -16.70
CA GLN A 104 13.03 7.40 -17.73
C GLN A 104 12.71 8.88 -18.04
N LEU A 105 11.43 9.24 -18.16
CA LEU A 105 11.00 10.62 -18.34
C LEU A 105 11.41 11.48 -17.13
N ALA A 106 11.29 10.94 -15.91
CA ALA A 106 11.69 11.63 -14.68
C ALA A 106 13.20 11.92 -14.63
N GLU A 107 14.03 10.99 -15.11
CA GLU A 107 15.46 11.24 -15.23
C GLU A 107 15.75 12.33 -16.27
N ALA A 108 15.11 12.29 -17.43
CA ALA A 108 15.28 13.28 -18.49
C ALA A 108 14.83 14.70 -18.10
N THR A 109 13.76 14.81 -17.31
CA THR A 109 13.18 16.09 -16.88
C THR A 109 13.66 16.56 -15.50
N GLN A 110 14.50 15.77 -14.85
CA GLN A 110 14.93 15.99 -13.46
C GLN A 110 13.74 16.18 -12.54
N ALA A 111 12.76 15.28 -12.66
CA ALA A 111 11.57 15.30 -11.80
C ALA A 111 11.91 14.87 -10.36
N ASP A 112 11.12 15.36 -9.42
CA ASP A 112 11.25 15.05 -8.00
C ASP A 112 10.53 13.75 -7.63
N ILE A 113 9.39 13.50 -8.32
CA ILE A 113 8.52 12.36 -8.03
C ILE A 113 7.89 11.81 -9.33
N VAL A 114 7.70 10.51 -9.36
CA VAL A 114 6.86 9.81 -10.33
C VAL A 114 5.64 9.27 -9.60
N ILE A 115 4.47 9.47 -10.20
CA ILE A 115 3.22 8.82 -9.80
C ILE A 115 2.65 8.04 -10.98
N GLY A 116 2.18 6.83 -10.73
CA GLY A 116 1.55 5.98 -11.74
C GLY A 116 0.39 5.21 -11.15
N THR A 117 -0.71 5.09 -11.90
CA THR A 117 -1.90 4.38 -11.43
C THR A 117 -2.21 3.19 -12.31
N ASP A 118 -2.90 2.20 -11.77
CA ASP A 118 -3.52 1.15 -12.56
C ASP A 118 -4.71 1.66 -13.38
N PRO A 119 -5.24 0.85 -14.31
CA PRO A 119 -6.25 1.33 -15.27
C PRO A 119 -7.57 1.77 -14.66
N ASP A 120 -8.02 1.20 -13.56
CA ASP A 120 -9.24 1.55 -12.86
C ASP A 120 -9.03 2.60 -11.75
N SER A 121 -7.78 3.11 -11.63
CA SER A 121 -7.43 4.25 -10.77
C SER A 121 -7.61 3.99 -9.27
N ASP A 122 -7.35 2.77 -8.83
CA ASP A 122 -7.49 2.40 -7.43
C ASP A 122 -6.15 2.13 -6.72
N ARG A 123 -5.03 1.97 -7.44
CA ARG A 123 -3.67 1.78 -6.90
C ARG A 123 -2.72 2.86 -7.36
N LEU A 124 -1.80 3.24 -6.47
CA LEU A 124 -0.80 4.27 -6.71
C LEU A 124 0.62 3.74 -6.55
N GLY A 125 1.39 3.69 -7.64
CA GLY A 125 2.83 3.52 -7.61
C GLY A 125 3.55 4.86 -7.50
N VAL A 126 4.56 4.92 -6.64
CA VAL A 126 5.34 6.12 -6.36
C VAL A 126 6.83 5.83 -6.51
N ALA A 127 7.54 6.58 -7.36
CA ALA A 127 8.99 6.55 -7.39
C ALA A 127 9.57 7.92 -7.03
N VAL A 128 10.66 7.91 -6.28
CA VAL A 128 11.32 9.11 -5.74
C VAL A 128 12.83 9.01 -5.87
N ARG A 129 13.53 10.12 -5.77
CA ARG A 129 14.99 10.10 -5.76
C ARG A 129 15.50 9.60 -4.42
N ASN A 130 16.29 8.53 -4.46
CA ASN A 130 16.99 7.98 -3.30
C ASN A 130 18.19 8.85 -2.90
N THR A 131 18.96 8.43 -1.92
CA THR A 131 20.16 9.14 -1.42
C THR A 131 21.27 9.33 -2.46
N GLU A 132 21.29 8.48 -3.50
CA GLU A 132 22.21 8.61 -4.64
C GLU A 132 21.66 9.51 -5.77
N GLY A 133 20.44 10.05 -5.61
CA GLY A 133 19.75 10.85 -6.61
C GLY A 133 19.08 10.04 -7.74
N LYS A 134 19.04 8.71 -7.66
CA LYS A 134 18.39 7.82 -8.63
C LYS A 134 16.91 7.64 -8.33
N MET A 135 16.07 7.63 -9.36
CA MET A 135 14.66 7.30 -9.21
C MET A 135 14.49 5.85 -8.74
N THR A 136 13.82 5.68 -7.62
CA THR A 136 13.59 4.39 -6.95
C THR A 136 12.13 4.23 -6.64
N LEU A 137 11.53 3.10 -7.05
CA LEU A 137 10.14 2.77 -6.74
C LEU A 137 10.02 2.42 -5.25
N LEU A 138 9.09 3.06 -4.57
CA LEU A 138 8.65 2.68 -3.23
C LEU A 138 7.66 1.52 -3.32
N ASN A 139 7.73 0.58 -2.39
CA ASN A 139 6.70 -0.45 -2.28
C ASN A 139 5.42 0.10 -1.60
N GLY A 140 4.31 -0.65 -1.68
CA GLY A 140 3.03 -0.21 -1.14
C GLY A 140 3.06 0.03 0.37
N ASN A 141 3.81 -0.77 1.13
CA ASN A 141 3.98 -0.55 2.56
C ASN A 141 4.71 0.78 2.85
N GLN A 142 5.79 1.08 2.12
CA GLN A 142 6.54 2.33 2.26
C GLN A 142 5.68 3.56 1.94
N THR A 143 4.93 3.49 0.85
CA THR A 143 4.02 4.58 0.45
C THR A 143 2.91 4.76 1.48
N MET A 144 2.33 3.67 1.98
CA MET A 144 1.28 3.67 2.99
C MET A 144 1.75 4.31 4.31
N ILE A 145 2.93 3.94 4.84
CA ILE A 145 3.42 4.52 6.10
C ILE A 145 3.73 6.01 5.97
N ILE A 146 4.29 6.46 4.85
CA ILE A 146 4.56 7.87 4.59
C ILE A 146 3.25 8.68 4.60
N MET A 147 2.25 8.22 3.85
CA MET A 147 0.95 8.90 3.77
C MET A 147 0.23 8.90 5.12
N THR A 148 0.24 7.76 5.83
CA THR A 148 -0.38 7.65 7.16
C THR A 148 0.30 8.56 8.17
N ALA A 149 1.62 8.56 8.26
CA ALA A 149 2.38 9.42 9.17
C ALA A 149 2.08 10.90 8.92
N PHE A 150 2.02 11.30 7.65
CA PHE A 150 1.69 12.67 7.29
C PHE A 150 0.27 13.05 7.72
N LEU A 151 -0.72 12.21 7.45
CA LEU A 151 -2.11 12.46 7.88
C LEU A 151 -2.22 12.58 9.39
N LEU A 152 -1.58 11.70 10.16
CA LEU A 152 -1.55 11.75 11.61
C LEU A 152 -0.95 13.05 12.12
N GLU A 153 0.16 13.49 11.53
CA GLU A 153 0.78 14.78 11.88
C GLU A 153 -0.11 15.99 11.54
N GLN A 154 -0.79 15.98 10.37
CA GLN A 154 -1.73 17.06 10.00
C GLN A 154 -2.94 17.10 10.95
N TRP A 155 -3.46 15.95 11.34
CA TRP A 155 -4.56 15.87 12.30
C TRP A 155 -4.16 16.37 13.67
N LYS A 156 -2.94 16.00 14.14
CA LYS A 156 -2.38 16.50 15.40
C LYS A 156 -2.20 18.02 15.38
N ARG A 157 -1.59 18.57 14.31
CA ARG A 157 -1.41 20.03 14.15
C ARG A 157 -2.71 20.80 14.09
N ALA A 158 -3.77 20.18 13.60
CA ALA A 158 -5.10 20.77 13.50
C ALA A 158 -5.94 20.58 14.77
N ASP A 159 -5.38 19.99 15.83
CA ASP A 159 -6.06 19.69 17.10
C ASP A 159 -7.32 18.81 16.93
N LYS A 160 -7.27 17.90 15.95
CA LYS A 160 -8.39 17.03 15.56
C LYS A 160 -8.35 15.64 16.20
N ILE A 161 -7.27 15.29 16.91
CA ILE A 161 -7.13 14.00 17.59
C ILE A 161 -7.83 14.09 18.95
N THR A 162 -8.92 13.36 19.10
CA THR A 162 -9.78 13.36 20.29
C THR A 162 -9.79 12.02 21.02
N GLY A 163 -9.16 10.96 20.42
CA GLY A 163 -9.12 9.60 20.95
C GLY A 163 -10.22 8.69 20.39
N THR A 164 -10.98 9.18 19.40
CA THR A 164 -12.00 8.40 18.70
C THR A 164 -11.61 8.09 17.24
N GLU A 165 -10.43 8.51 16.85
CA GLU A 165 -9.92 8.32 15.50
C GLU A 165 -9.25 6.96 15.35
N PHE A 166 -9.21 6.46 14.10
CA PHE A 166 -8.48 5.25 13.77
C PHE A 166 -7.87 5.33 12.36
N VAL A 167 -6.82 4.54 12.15
CA VAL A 167 -6.27 4.22 10.84
C VAL A 167 -6.54 2.76 10.52
N GLY A 168 -6.60 2.42 9.23
CA GLY A 168 -6.93 1.06 8.78
C GLY A 168 -5.80 0.41 7.98
N SER A 169 -5.57 -0.89 8.19
CA SER A 169 -4.63 -1.68 7.39
C SER A 169 -5.06 -3.15 7.30
N THR A 170 -4.22 -4.00 6.72
CA THR A 170 -4.52 -5.43 6.55
C THR A 170 -3.55 -6.31 7.34
N ILE A 171 -4.00 -7.56 7.61
CA ILE A 171 -3.17 -8.57 8.32
C ILE A 171 -1.86 -8.92 7.62
N VAL A 172 -1.71 -8.60 6.33
CA VAL A 172 -0.50 -8.90 5.55
C VAL A 172 0.40 -7.68 5.32
N SER A 173 -0.08 -6.50 5.66
CA SER A 173 0.66 -5.24 5.55
C SER A 173 1.70 -5.09 6.67
N THR A 174 2.55 -4.07 6.57
CA THR A 174 3.62 -3.81 7.53
C THR A 174 3.11 -3.57 8.95
N PRO A 175 3.71 -4.21 9.97
CA PRO A 175 3.38 -3.93 11.38
C PRO A 175 3.70 -2.51 11.83
N MET A 176 4.53 -1.76 11.11
CA MET A 176 4.87 -0.38 11.42
C MET A 176 3.64 0.54 11.55
N MET A 177 2.51 0.16 10.95
CA MET A 177 1.24 0.88 11.10
C MET A 177 0.77 0.96 12.55
N PHE A 178 1.03 -0.08 13.37
CA PHE A 178 0.71 -0.06 14.79
C PHE A 178 1.59 0.94 15.56
N GLU A 179 2.89 0.95 15.26
CA GLU A 179 3.84 1.86 15.91
C GLU A 179 3.48 3.32 15.60
N LEU A 180 3.18 3.61 14.33
CA LEU A 180 2.73 4.94 13.90
C LEU A 180 1.46 5.37 14.65
N ALA A 181 0.41 4.55 14.64
CA ALA A 181 -0.86 4.89 15.27
C ALA A 181 -0.68 5.11 16.79
N SER A 182 0.07 4.21 17.45
CA SER A 182 0.36 4.26 18.88
C SER A 182 1.06 5.55 19.28
N ALA A 183 2.01 6.04 18.49
CA ALA A 183 2.74 7.28 18.76
C ALA A 183 1.83 8.53 18.77
N TYR A 184 0.67 8.45 18.14
CA TYR A 184 -0.34 9.52 18.16
C TYR A 184 -1.53 9.21 19.10
N GLY A 185 -1.49 8.11 19.85
CA GLY A 185 -2.60 7.68 20.70
C GLY A 185 -3.85 7.26 19.94
N ILE A 186 -3.68 6.77 18.69
CA ILE A 186 -4.74 6.38 17.77
C ILE A 186 -4.74 4.87 17.60
N GLU A 187 -5.94 4.28 17.43
CA GLU A 187 -6.10 2.86 17.15
C GLU A 187 -5.71 2.55 15.69
N CYS A 188 -4.92 1.49 15.48
CA CYS A 188 -4.74 0.88 14.16
C CYS A 188 -5.66 -0.34 14.06
N LYS A 189 -6.74 -0.24 13.27
CA LYS A 189 -7.63 -1.37 13.01
C LYS A 189 -7.11 -2.20 11.86
N ILE A 190 -7.12 -3.52 12.04
CA ILE A 190 -6.63 -4.48 11.06
C ILE A 190 -7.78 -5.31 10.51
N GLY A 191 -7.84 -5.46 9.20
CA GLY A 191 -8.77 -6.34 8.49
C GLY A 191 -8.06 -7.45 7.74
N LEU A 192 -8.84 -8.39 7.23
CA LEU A 192 -8.34 -9.36 6.27
C LEU A 192 -7.88 -8.66 4.99
N THR A 193 -7.20 -9.38 4.12
CA THR A 193 -6.76 -8.87 2.81
C THR A 193 -7.95 -8.46 1.94
N GLY A 194 -7.85 -7.30 1.34
CA GLY A 194 -8.85 -6.70 0.47
C GLY A 194 -9.53 -5.49 1.09
N PHE A 195 -9.61 -4.43 0.33
CA PHE A 195 -10.00 -3.10 0.79
C PHE A 195 -11.43 -3.02 1.34
N LYS A 196 -12.30 -3.93 0.93
CA LYS A 196 -13.66 -4.10 1.51
C LYS A 196 -13.66 -4.18 3.04
N TRP A 197 -12.57 -4.70 3.64
CA TRP A 197 -12.47 -4.82 5.09
C TRP A 197 -12.16 -3.47 5.75
N ILE A 198 -11.35 -2.62 5.11
CA ILE A 198 -11.12 -1.24 5.57
C ILE A 198 -12.42 -0.43 5.46
N ALA A 199 -13.13 -0.53 4.34
CA ALA A 199 -14.43 0.11 4.18
C ALA A 199 -15.47 -0.41 5.21
N LYS A 200 -15.42 -1.71 5.54
CA LYS A 200 -16.26 -2.31 6.58
C LYS A 200 -15.98 -1.73 7.98
N MET A 201 -14.72 -1.45 8.33
CA MET A 201 -14.40 -0.81 9.61
C MET A 201 -15.11 0.54 9.76
N ILE A 202 -15.14 1.36 8.73
CA ILE A 202 -15.85 2.66 8.75
C ILE A 202 -17.34 2.45 9.02
N LYS A 203 -17.93 1.40 8.43
CA LYS A 203 -19.34 1.06 8.63
C LYS A 203 -19.62 0.51 10.03
N ASP A 204 -18.74 -0.36 10.54
CA ASP A 204 -18.94 -1.07 11.81
C ASP A 204 -18.67 -0.16 13.02
N PHE A 205 -17.84 0.89 12.86
CA PHE A 205 -17.49 1.84 13.90
C PHE A 205 -17.97 3.28 13.58
N PRO A 206 -19.30 3.51 13.43
CA PRO A 206 -19.83 4.79 12.95
C PRO A 206 -19.59 5.96 13.92
N ASN A 207 -19.24 5.68 15.18
CA ASN A 207 -18.90 6.69 16.19
C ASN A 207 -17.40 7.00 16.25
N GLN A 208 -16.60 6.30 15.46
CA GLN A 208 -15.17 6.56 15.32
C GLN A 208 -14.89 7.23 13.97
N LYS A 209 -13.77 7.94 13.89
CA LYS A 209 -13.41 8.71 12.70
C LYS A 209 -12.21 8.09 11.99
N PHE A 210 -12.41 7.68 10.76
CA PHE A 210 -11.35 7.16 9.92
C PHE A 210 -10.48 8.30 9.39
N ILE A 211 -9.17 8.25 9.62
CA ILE A 211 -8.21 9.23 9.13
C ILE A 211 -7.70 8.87 7.74
N GLY A 212 -7.35 7.61 7.54
CA GLY A 212 -6.80 7.06 6.32
C GLY A 212 -6.26 5.66 6.56
N GLY A 213 -5.87 5.00 5.49
CA GLY A 213 -5.29 3.67 5.58
C GLY A 213 -5.14 3.02 4.23
N GLY A 214 -4.46 1.88 4.21
CA GLY A 214 -4.13 1.23 2.97
C GLY A 214 -3.71 -0.22 3.13
N GLU A 215 -3.26 -0.77 2.03
CA GLU A 215 -2.75 -2.13 1.94
C GLU A 215 -1.41 -2.17 1.20
N GLU A 216 -0.65 -3.23 1.42
CA GLU A 216 0.67 -3.46 0.82
C GLU A 216 0.64 -3.48 -0.71
N SER A 217 -0.54 -3.75 -1.30
CA SER A 217 -0.77 -3.82 -2.74
C SER A 217 -1.11 -2.46 -3.37
N PHE A 218 -0.50 -1.38 -2.87
CA PHE A 218 -0.54 -0.03 -3.45
C PHE A 218 -1.91 0.68 -3.36
N GLY A 219 -2.89 0.10 -2.65
CA GLY A 219 -4.16 0.75 -2.37
C GLY A 219 -4.09 1.64 -1.15
N PHE A 220 -4.65 2.86 -1.25
CA PHE A 220 -4.75 3.79 -0.13
C PHE A 220 -6.06 4.60 -0.22
N MET A 221 -6.56 5.02 0.94
CA MET A 221 -7.75 5.86 1.07
C MET A 221 -7.51 7.00 2.06
N VAL A 222 -7.81 8.22 1.65
CA VAL A 222 -7.70 9.44 2.47
C VAL A 222 -9.09 9.81 3.00
N GLY A 223 -9.27 9.71 4.33
CA GLY A 223 -10.61 9.96 4.89
C GLY A 223 -11.65 8.93 4.42
N ASP A 224 -12.93 9.27 4.49
CA ASP A 224 -14.05 8.36 4.21
C ASP A 224 -15.02 8.85 3.11
N ALA A 225 -14.60 9.83 2.32
CA ALA A 225 -15.39 10.36 1.22
C ALA A 225 -15.58 9.33 0.09
N VAL A 226 -14.54 8.58 -0.21
CA VAL A 226 -14.56 7.37 -1.06
C VAL A 226 -14.39 6.17 -0.15
N ARG A 227 -15.16 5.09 -0.35
CA ARG A 227 -15.08 3.89 0.52
C ARG A 227 -14.48 2.68 -0.18
N ASP A 228 -13.51 2.95 -0.99
CA ASP A 228 -12.59 2.00 -1.61
C ASP A 228 -11.26 2.70 -1.84
N LYS A 229 -10.27 1.98 -2.36
CA LYS A 229 -8.99 2.54 -2.78
C LYS A 229 -9.21 3.72 -3.74
N ASP A 230 -8.49 4.80 -3.51
CA ASP A 230 -8.59 6.01 -4.33
C ASP A 230 -7.19 6.52 -4.71
N ALA A 231 -6.77 6.17 -5.91
CA ALA A 231 -5.47 6.62 -6.41
C ALA A 231 -5.45 8.12 -6.74
N VAL A 232 -6.60 8.77 -6.95
CA VAL A 232 -6.66 10.22 -7.21
C VAL A 232 -6.33 10.99 -5.94
N GLY A 233 -7.00 10.67 -4.83
CA GLY A 233 -6.73 11.26 -3.52
C GLY A 233 -5.33 10.92 -3.00
N ALA A 234 -4.89 9.67 -3.16
CA ALA A 234 -3.55 9.24 -2.78
C ALA A 234 -2.46 9.96 -3.60
N SER A 235 -2.67 10.19 -4.90
CA SER A 235 -1.75 10.96 -5.76
C SER A 235 -1.60 12.40 -5.31
N LEU A 236 -2.69 13.06 -4.98
CA LEU A 236 -2.65 14.43 -4.44
C LEU A 236 -1.92 14.45 -3.10
N LEU A 237 -2.25 13.53 -2.19
CA LEU A 237 -1.62 13.45 -0.87
C LEU A 237 -0.10 13.25 -0.96
N VAL A 238 0.37 12.32 -1.79
CA VAL A 238 1.83 12.09 -1.91
C VAL A 238 2.55 13.28 -2.54
N CYS A 239 1.90 14.02 -3.45
CA CYS A 239 2.44 15.27 -4.00
C CYS A 239 2.50 16.38 -2.94
N GLU A 240 1.50 16.48 -2.04
CA GLU A 240 1.54 17.39 -0.89
C GLU A 240 2.74 17.11 0.02
N ILE A 241 2.99 15.84 0.33
CA ILE A 241 4.13 15.43 1.17
C ILE A 241 5.45 15.77 0.46
N ALA A 242 5.57 15.44 -0.84
CA ALA A 242 6.77 15.70 -1.61
C ALA A 242 7.05 17.22 -1.74
N ALA A 243 6.02 18.04 -1.94
CA ALA A 243 6.14 19.49 -2.04
C ALA A 243 6.61 20.08 -0.71
N LEU A 244 6.03 19.64 0.41
CA LEU A 244 6.42 20.12 1.73
C LEU A 244 7.84 19.68 2.12
N ALA A 245 8.22 18.45 1.83
CA ALA A 245 9.57 17.94 2.03
C ALA A 245 10.58 18.78 1.24
N LYS A 246 10.32 19.02 -0.05
CA LYS A 246 11.19 19.85 -0.91
C LYS A 246 11.31 21.29 -0.37
N ALA A 247 10.23 21.90 0.08
CA ALA A 247 10.23 23.24 0.63
C ALA A 247 11.08 23.36 1.91
N SER A 248 11.20 22.27 2.67
CA SER A 248 12.06 22.19 3.88
C SER A 248 13.48 21.69 3.58
N GLY A 249 13.86 21.58 2.29
CA GLY A 249 15.19 21.11 1.90
C GLY A 249 15.40 19.59 2.03
N SER A 250 14.29 18.82 2.14
CA SER A 250 14.25 17.37 2.25
C SER A 250 13.71 16.74 0.95
N THR A 251 13.57 15.43 0.94
CA THR A 251 12.90 14.66 -0.12
C THR A 251 11.93 13.65 0.50
N LEU A 252 10.99 13.16 -0.30
CA LEU A 252 10.07 12.10 0.17
C LEU A 252 10.84 10.85 0.65
N TYR A 253 11.95 10.52 0.01
CA TYR A 253 12.82 9.42 0.44
C TYR A 253 13.47 9.70 1.81
N GLN A 254 13.90 10.95 2.06
CA GLN A 254 14.44 11.34 3.36
C GLN A 254 13.37 11.26 4.46
N GLU A 255 12.11 11.61 4.14
CA GLU A 255 10.99 11.44 5.08
C GLU A 255 10.75 9.96 5.42
N LEU A 256 10.85 9.04 4.45
CA LEU A 256 10.83 7.59 4.72
C LEU A 256 11.95 7.19 5.69
N LEU A 257 13.17 7.68 5.47
CA LEU A 257 14.29 7.37 6.36
C LEU A 257 14.10 7.95 7.77
N ASN A 258 13.47 9.14 7.90
CA ASN A 258 13.09 9.69 9.21
C ASN A 258 12.15 8.73 9.93
N LEU A 259 11.11 8.25 9.26
CA LEU A 259 10.17 7.30 9.84
C LEU A 259 10.85 6.00 10.28
N TYR A 260 11.82 5.52 9.52
CA TYR A 260 12.59 4.33 9.89
C TYR A 260 13.51 4.56 11.10
N VAL A 261 14.03 5.76 11.28
CA VAL A 261 14.79 6.12 12.49
C VAL A 261 13.88 6.20 13.71
N ASP A 262 12.68 6.77 13.55
CA ASP A 262 11.74 6.97 14.65
C ASP A 262 11.01 5.68 15.09
N PHE A 263 10.70 4.77 14.14
CA PHE A 263 9.82 3.63 14.37
C PHE A 263 10.47 2.27 14.05
N GLY A 264 11.74 2.24 13.65
CA GLY A 264 12.43 1.02 13.20
C GLY A 264 12.38 0.84 11.69
N CYS A 265 13.45 0.24 11.16
CA CYS A 265 13.57 -0.08 9.75
C CYS A 265 12.84 -1.39 9.44
N TYR A 266 11.81 -1.32 8.64
CA TYR A 266 11.04 -2.48 8.15
C TYR A 266 11.39 -2.80 6.71
N LYS A 267 11.42 -4.08 6.40
CA LYS A 267 11.53 -4.58 5.02
C LYS A 267 10.56 -5.70 4.80
N GLU A 268 9.75 -5.52 3.78
CA GLU A 268 8.77 -6.50 3.37
C GLU A 268 9.16 -7.16 2.04
N HIS A 269 8.68 -8.38 1.86
CA HIS A 269 8.86 -9.15 0.63
C HIS A 269 7.63 -10.02 0.37
N LEU A 270 7.34 -10.27 -0.90
CA LEU A 270 6.24 -11.12 -1.34
C LEU A 270 6.77 -12.21 -2.27
N ILE A 271 6.44 -13.46 -1.95
CA ILE A 271 6.61 -14.59 -2.87
C ILE A 271 5.23 -15.08 -3.29
N SER A 272 5.08 -15.31 -4.58
CA SER A 272 3.87 -15.87 -5.17
C SER A 272 4.21 -17.17 -5.89
N LEU A 273 3.79 -18.31 -5.34
CA LEU A 273 4.00 -19.63 -5.91
C LEU A 273 2.74 -20.05 -6.67
N THR A 274 2.88 -20.32 -7.96
CA THR A 274 1.81 -20.87 -8.80
C THR A 274 2.10 -22.33 -9.09
N LYS A 275 1.19 -23.21 -8.75
CA LYS A 275 1.24 -24.63 -9.07
C LYS A 275 0.43 -24.91 -10.34
N LYS A 276 1.08 -25.45 -11.37
CA LYS A 276 0.41 -25.71 -12.66
C LYS A 276 -0.29 -27.09 -12.65
N GLY A 277 -1.37 -27.20 -13.40
CA GLY A 277 -2.11 -28.45 -13.60
C GLY A 277 -3.28 -28.66 -12.63
N ILE A 278 -3.97 -29.78 -12.81
CA ILE A 278 -5.18 -30.12 -12.05
C ILE A 278 -4.87 -30.35 -10.57
N ASP A 279 -3.69 -30.86 -10.26
CA ASP A 279 -3.26 -31.19 -8.89
C ASP A 279 -2.73 -29.97 -8.12
N GLY A 280 -2.50 -28.82 -8.80
CA GLY A 280 -1.89 -27.63 -8.20
C GLY A 280 -2.67 -27.08 -7.00
N LEU A 281 -4.00 -27.10 -7.06
CA LEU A 281 -4.84 -26.68 -5.95
C LEU A 281 -4.74 -27.66 -4.76
N ALA A 282 -4.68 -28.97 -5.06
CA ALA A 282 -4.53 -30.00 -4.01
C ALA A 282 -3.15 -29.87 -3.31
N GLU A 283 -2.08 -29.60 -4.06
CA GLU A 283 -0.75 -29.36 -3.50
C GLU A 283 -0.73 -28.14 -2.55
N ILE A 284 -1.37 -27.05 -2.95
CA ILE A 284 -1.46 -25.84 -2.11
C ILE A 284 -2.27 -26.11 -0.85
N ASN A 285 -3.39 -26.81 -0.96
CA ASN A 285 -4.20 -27.22 0.20
C ASN A 285 -3.39 -28.11 1.16
N GLN A 286 -2.63 -29.09 0.62
CA GLN A 286 -1.79 -29.96 1.41
C GLN A 286 -0.65 -29.18 2.12
N MET A 287 -0.08 -28.17 1.43
CA MET A 287 0.92 -27.28 2.04
C MET A 287 0.32 -26.52 3.25
N MET A 288 -0.87 -25.96 3.11
CA MET A 288 -1.56 -25.25 4.21
C MET A 288 -1.92 -26.20 5.37
N ILE A 289 -2.32 -27.45 5.07
CA ILE A 289 -2.58 -28.47 6.10
C ILE A 289 -1.27 -28.79 6.85
N SER A 290 -0.20 -29.03 6.12
CA SER A 290 1.11 -29.34 6.72
C SER A 290 1.62 -28.22 7.63
N LEU A 291 1.50 -26.95 7.19
CA LEU A 291 1.87 -25.78 8.01
C LEU A 291 1.04 -25.67 9.30
N ARG A 292 -0.24 -26.11 9.31
CA ARG A 292 -1.11 -26.13 10.51
C ARG A 292 -0.79 -27.25 11.44
N GLU A 293 -0.69 -28.47 10.93
CA GLU A 293 -0.51 -29.68 11.73
C GLU A 293 0.91 -29.80 12.28
N ASN A 294 1.90 -29.29 11.56
CA ASN A 294 3.30 -29.31 11.94
C ASN A 294 3.89 -27.89 11.93
N PRO A 295 3.47 -27.00 12.88
CA PRO A 295 3.95 -25.64 12.92
C PRO A 295 5.48 -25.58 13.03
N VAL A 296 6.07 -24.74 12.21
CA VAL A 296 7.51 -24.48 12.21
C VAL A 296 7.88 -23.86 13.56
N LYS A 297 8.84 -24.46 14.28
CA LYS A 297 9.26 -24.01 15.62
C LYS A 297 10.40 -23.00 15.58
N GLU A 298 11.16 -23.00 14.51
CA GLU A 298 12.32 -22.14 14.29
C GLU A 298 12.37 -21.75 12.80
N ILE A 299 12.64 -20.48 12.52
CA ILE A 299 12.79 -19.93 11.18
C ILE A 299 14.02 -19.02 11.18
N ASN A 300 14.99 -19.29 10.30
CA ASN A 300 16.24 -18.55 10.19
C ASN A 300 16.97 -18.39 11.56
N GLY A 301 17.01 -19.46 12.35
CA GLY A 301 17.65 -19.47 13.67
C GLY A 301 16.88 -18.72 14.77
N GLN A 302 15.65 -18.28 14.50
CA GLN A 302 14.78 -17.57 15.45
C GLN A 302 13.59 -18.46 15.85
N ARG A 303 13.29 -18.54 17.15
CA ARG A 303 12.14 -19.32 17.62
C ARG A 303 10.84 -18.66 17.15
N VAL A 304 9.90 -19.48 16.70
CA VAL A 304 8.54 -19.04 16.45
C VAL A 304 7.78 -19.00 17.77
N VAL A 305 7.29 -17.83 18.13
CA VAL A 305 6.66 -17.59 19.44
C VAL A 305 5.13 -17.58 19.36
N MET A 306 4.56 -17.21 18.21
CA MET A 306 3.11 -17.11 18.00
C MET A 306 2.72 -17.64 16.64
N LEU A 307 1.61 -18.35 16.58
CA LEU A 307 0.91 -18.76 15.36
C LEU A 307 -0.53 -18.28 15.40
N GLU A 308 -0.94 -17.48 14.44
CA GLU A 308 -2.34 -17.13 14.22
C GLU A 308 -2.90 -17.95 13.06
N ASP A 309 -3.93 -18.74 13.34
CA ASP A 309 -4.69 -19.48 12.32
C ASP A 309 -6.09 -18.88 12.17
N TYR A 310 -6.28 -18.11 11.11
CA TYR A 310 -7.55 -17.44 10.80
C TYR A 310 -8.65 -18.41 10.36
N LYS A 311 -8.31 -19.64 9.97
CA LYS A 311 -9.31 -20.67 9.63
C LYS A 311 -10.01 -21.22 10.87
N SER A 312 -9.27 -21.42 11.95
CA SER A 312 -9.80 -21.83 13.26
C SER A 312 -10.20 -20.62 14.13
N SER A 313 -9.75 -19.41 13.81
CA SER A 313 -9.84 -18.18 14.62
C SER A 313 -9.09 -18.30 15.94
N VAL A 314 -7.91 -18.93 15.95
CA VAL A 314 -7.10 -19.17 17.14
C VAL A 314 -5.70 -18.57 16.97
N ALA A 315 -5.27 -17.79 17.94
CA ALA A 315 -3.89 -17.41 18.15
C ALA A 315 -3.27 -18.33 19.21
N LYS A 316 -2.14 -18.96 18.88
CA LYS A 316 -1.47 -19.92 19.76
C LYS A 316 -0.06 -19.46 20.09
N ASN A 317 0.23 -19.28 21.37
CA ASN A 317 1.59 -19.10 21.85
C ASN A 317 2.32 -20.46 21.81
N LEU A 318 3.33 -20.57 20.94
CA LEU A 318 4.06 -21.85 20.74
C LEU A 318 5.07 -22.15 21.86
N LEU A 319 5.38 -21.18 22.73
CA LEU A 319 6.26 -21.38 23.87
C LEU A 319 5.52 -21.90 25.11
N THR A 320 4.32 -21.36 25.38
CA THR A 320 3.50 -21.74 26.56
C THR A 320 2.42 -22.76 26.22
N GLY A 321 2.00 -22.84 24.96
CA GLY A 321 0.86 -23.66 24.50
C GLY A 321 -0.49 -23.00 24.73
N GLU A 322 -0.55 -21.77 25.24
CA GLU A 322 -1.78 -21.02 25.46
C GLU A 322 -2.44 -20.65 24.14
N GLU A 323 -3.76 -20.74 24.10
CA GLU A 323 -4.58 -20.42 22.94
C GLU A 323 -5.59 -19.33 23.28
N GLU A 324 -5.74 -18.36 22.38
CA GLU A 324 -6.70 -17.26 22.48
C GLU A 324 -7.57 -17.21 21.22
N MET A 325 -8.87 -16.94 21.40
CA MET A 325 -9.79 -16.75 20.27
C MET A 325 -9.62 -15.37 19.67
N MET A 326 -9.42 -15.32 18.36
CA MET A 326 -9.33 -14.06 17.62
C MET A 326 -10.73 -13.59 17.19
N ASP A 327 -11.05 -12.33 17.46
CA ASP A 327 -12.27 -11.68 16.97
C ASP A 327 -12.08 -11.15 15.54
N MET A 328 -11.88 -12.11 14.62
CA MET A 328 -11.66 -11.82 13.19
C MET A 328 -12.48 -12.79 12.33
N PRO A 329 -12.96 -12.34 11.15
CA PRO A 329 -13.62 -13.24 10.22
C PRO A 329 -12.72 -14.39 9.80
N LYS A 330 -13.32 -15.57 9.56
CA LYS A 330 -12.56 -16.76 9.12
C LYS A 330 -11.99 -16.56 7.71
N ALA A 331 -10.72 -16.92 7.56
CA ALA A 331 -10.00 -16.90 6.29
C ALA A 331 -8.95 -18.02 6.26
N ASP A 332 -8.60 -18.51 5.09
CA ASP A 332 -7.51 -19.48 4.97
C ASP A 332 -6.16 -18.75 4.96
N VAL A 333 -5.73 -18.32 6.17
CA VAL A 333 -4.50 -17.58 6.41
C VAL A 333 -3.82 -18.11 7.64
N LEU A 334 -2.48 -18.21 7.59
CA LEU A 334 -1.61 -18.51 8.72
C LEU A 334 -0.59 -17.39 8.87
N ILE A 335 -0.34 -16.92 10.09
CA ILE A 335 0.72 -15.96 10.38
C ILE A 335 1.61 -16.50 11.49
N TYR A 336 2.91 -16.57 11.23
CA TYR A 336 3.95 -16.90 12.18
C TYR A 336 4.66 -15.65 12.64
N TYR A 337 4.91 -15.53 13.94
CA TYR A 337 5.75 -14.49 14.52
C TYR A 337 6.94 -15.11 15.22
N THR A 338 8.12 -14.61 14.94
CA THR A 338 9.36 -15.02 15.59
C THR A 338 9.73 -14.12 16.76
N GLU A 339 10.61 -14.59 17.66
CA GLU A 339 11.01 -13.84 18.85
C GLU A 339 11.70 -12.50 18.55
N ASP A 340 12.27 -12.34 17.35
CA ASP A 340 12.89 -11.10 16.88
C ASP A 340 11.92 -10.19 16.11
N GLY A 341 10.59 -10.46 16.18
CA GLY A 341 9.56 -9.64 15.58
C GLY A 341 9.34 -9.83 14.08
N SER A 342 9.97 -10.86 13.45
CA SER A 342 9.65 -11.17 12.05
C SER A 342 8.26 -11.78 11.93
N LYS A 343 7.55 -11.41 10.87
CA LYS A 343 6.19 -11.88 10.56
C LYS A 343 6.19 -12.57 9.20
N ILE A 344 5.68 -13.78 9.15
CA ILE A 344 5.57 -14.59 7.93
C ILE A 344 4.12 -15.01 7.77
N CYS A 345 3.45 -14.58 6.69
CA CYS A 345 2.07 -14.92 6.42
C CYS A 345 1.98 -15.84 5.19
N ALA A 346 1.25 -16.94 5.30
CA ALA A 346 0.89 -17.83 4.20
C ALA A 346 -0.60 -17.69 3.88
N ARG A 347 -0.91 -17.41 2.60
CA ARG A 347 -2.29 -17.20 2.14
C ARG A 347 -2.49 -17.79 0.75
N PRO A 348 -3.31 -18.84 0.59
CA PRO A 348 -3.70 -19.35 -0.73
C PRO A 348 -4.69 -18.40 -1.42
N SER A 349 -4.70 -18.43 -2.75
CA SER A 349 -5.74 -17.79 -3.55
C SER A 349 -7.02 -18.61 -3.47
N GLY A 350 -8.16 -17.92 -3.40
CA GLY A 350 -9.46 -18.59 -3.42
C GLY A 350 -9.91 -19.07 -4.82
N THR A 351 -9.28 -18.56 -5.88
CA THR A 351 -9.75 -18.76 -7.27
C THR A 351 -8.70 -19.38 -8.20
N GLU A 352 -7.43 -19.32 -7.82
CA GLU A 352 -6.31 -19.77 -8.64
C GLU A 352 -5.43 -20.76 -7.87
N PRO A 353 -4.73 -21.70 -8.52
CA PRO A 353 -3.77 -22.58 -7.88
C PRO A 353 -2.46 -21.83 -7.52
N LYS A 354 -2.60 -20.89 -6.60
CA LYS A 354 -1.57 -19.93 -6.21
C LYS A 354 -1.57 -19.72 -4.70
N ILE A 355 -0.41 -19.65 -4.10
CA ILE A 355 -0.23 -19.27 -2.70
C ILE A 355 0.75 -18.11 -2.60
N LYS A 356 0.44 -17.14 -1.76
CA LYS A 356 1.29 -15.99 -1.47
C LYS A 356 1.88 -16.12 -0.08
N PHE A 357 3.18 -15.83 0.03
CA PHE A 357 3.89 -15.68 1.30
C PHE A 357 4.35 -14.24 1.44
N TYR A 358 3.89 -13.59 2.52
CA TYR A 358 4.25 -12.23 2.86
C TYR A 358 5.24 -12.27 4.02
N PHE A 359 6.34 -11.55 3.89
CA PHE A 359 7.38 -11.44 4.89
C PHE A 359 7.48 -9.99 5.33
N SER A 360 7.56 -9.75 6.63
CA SER A 360 7.96 -8.48 7.20
C SER A 360 9.03 -8.74 8.25
N VAL A 361 10.17 -8.13 8.08
CA VAL A 361 11.31 -8.18 9.02
C VAL A 361 11.69 -6.76 9.42
N ASN A 362 12.23 -6.60 10.62
CA ASN A 362 12.58 -5.29 11.13
C ASN A 362 13.88 -5.30 11.92
N THR A 363 14.42 -4.10 12.13
CA THR A 363 15.57 -3.83 13.01
C THR A 363 15.54 -2.38 13.46
N GLU A 364 16.13 -2.08 14.60
CA GLU A 364 16.37 -0.70 15.03
C GLU A 364 17.30 0.01 14.02
N LEU A 365 16.94 1.24 13.64
CA LEU A 365 17.76 2.15 12.86
C LEU A 365 18.03 3.41 13.69
N LYS A 366 19.27 3.60 14.15
CA LYS A 366 19.65 4.74 15.02
C LYS A 366 19.91 6.02 14.26
N ASP A 367 20.35 5.89 13.02
CA ASP A 367 20.72 7.01 12.13
C ASP A 367 20.53 6.60 10.68
N LYS A 368 20.41 7.58 9.79
CA LYS A 368 20.19 7.35 8.35
C LYS A 368 21.43 6.81 7.64
N GLU A 369 22.61 7.10 8.13
CA GLU A 369 23.89 6.66 7.57
C GLU A 369 24.01 5.14 7.63
N SER A 370 23.41 4.51 8.61
CA SER A 370 23.38 3.05 8.77
C SER A 370 22.32 2.35 7.92
N PHE A 371 21.46 3.09 7.20
CA PHE A 371 20.30 2.54 6.51
C PHE A 371 20.65 1.46 5.51
N ASP A 372 21.56 1.74 4.58
CA ASP A 372 21.90 0.79 3.50
C ASP A 372 22.43 -0.52 4.06
N PHE A 373 23.28 -0.46 5.07
CA PHE A 373 23.80 -1.65 5.77
C PHE A 373 22.67 -2.43 6.46
N LYS A 374 21.81 -1.75 7.22
CA LYS A 374 20.68 -2.38 7.92
C LYS A 374 19.67 -2.97 6.95
N TYR A 375 19.38 -2.26 5.87
CA TYR A 375 18.41 -2.71 4.86
C TYR A 375 18.93 -3.94 4.09
N GLN A 376 20.25 -4.03 3.86
CA GLN A 376 20.88 -5.21 3.31
C GLN A 376 20.84 -6.41 4.29
N MET A 377 21.10 -6.20 5.58
CA MET A 377 20.93 -7.24 6.60
C MET A 377 19.50 -7.80 6.63
N LEU A 378 18.49 -6.94 6.51
CA LEU A 378 17.09 -7.37 6.43
C LEU A 378 16.83 -8.19 5.16
N GLN A 379 17.49 -7.87 4.03
CA GLN A 379 17.38 -8.68 2.81
C GLN A 379 17.98 -10.07 3.02
N GLU A 380 19.12 -10.15 3.66
CA GLU A 380 19.77 -11.44 3.99
C GLU A 380 18.89 -12.27 4.94
N LYS A 381 18.25 -11.61 5.91
CA LYS A 381 17.31 -12.26 6.82
C LYS A 381 16.10 -12.83 6.06
N ILE A 382 15.50 -12.07 5.13
CA ILE A 382 14.42 -12.56 4.26
C ILE A 382 14.89 -13.76 3.44
N ASN A 383 16.06 -13.70 2.83
CA ASN A 383 16.62 -14.81 2.04
C ASN A 383 16.81 -16.07 2.89
N GLY A 384 17.26 -15.91 4.15
CA GLY A 384 17.37 -17.00 5.11
C GLY A 384 16.01 -17.65 5.42
N ILE A 385 15.00 -16.84 5.68
CA ILE A 385 13.61 -17.29 5.94
C ILE A 385 13.07 -18.07 4.73
N ILE A 386 13.23 -17.53 3.52
CA ILE A 386 12.78 -18.17 2.27
C ILE A 386 13.42 -19.55 2.09
N LYS A 387 14.73 -19.65 2.37
CA LYS A 387 15.47 -20.89 2.27
C LYS A 387 15.00 -21.92 3.29
N ASP A 388 14.82 -21.54 4.56
CA ASP A 388 14.40 -22.43 5.62
C ASP A 388 12.98 -22.95 5.39
N MET A 389 12.09 -22.11 4.85
CA MET A 389 10.72 -22.47 4.49
C MET A 389 10.62 -23.19 3.13
N GLN A 390 11.73 -23.43 2.42
CA GLN A 390 11.80 -24.12 1.13
C GLN A 390 10.88 -23.48 0.06
N LEU A 391 10.87 -22.16 0.00
CA LEU A 391 10.02 -21.38 -0.91
C LEU A 391 10.75 -20.90 -2.19
N ASN A 392 11.88 -21.51 -2.53
CA ASN A 392 12.67 -21.22 -3.74
C ASN A 392 12.07 -21.86 -5.00
#